data_70036f78fe07c4964f19d5bed1422f5f
#
_entry.id   70036f78fe07c4964f19d5bed1422f5f
#
_cell.length_a   1.000
_cell.length_b   1.000
_cell.length_c   1.000
_cell.angle_alpha   90.00
_cell.angle_beta   90.00
_cell.angle_gamma   90.00
#
_symmetry.space_group_name_H-M   'P 1'
#
loop_
_entity.id
_entity.type
_entity.pdbx_description
1 polymer ?
#
loop_
_entity_poly.entity_id
_entity_poly.type
_entity_poly.pdbx_seq_one_letter_code
_entity_poly.pdbx_strand_id
1 'polypeptide(L)'
;MTALADAFATINDPRAQNVLSRLHQHADRQNLRLVGRFVPQLPRLLSRRRLPWQRLEPRLSDLFLALDPANGALCYLLARSLRARQVVEFGTSFGVSTIYLALAVRDNGGGRVIGTEMVPEKAERARQHVREAGLEQYVEIREGNALETLRELHEPIDFLLNDGFPRFTLPVLQMVAPHMRRGAVALCGNAALFPADHVDYVNWVRDPQNGFRSMRLPMKLAGEFSVKA
;
A
#
# COMPACT_ATOMS: atom_id res chain seq x y z
N MET A 1 23.16 10.35 -3.30
CA MET A 1 22.56 9.03 -3.64
C MET A 1 21.15 9.27 -4.16
N THR A 2 20.65 8.47 -5.08
CA THR A 2 19.26 8.58 -5.56
C THR A 2 18.33 7.90 -4.54
N ALA A 3 17.05 8.33 -4.47
CA ALA A 3 16.06 7.72 -3.58
C ALA A 3 15.95 6.18 -3.76
N LEU A 4 16.16 5.70 -4.98
CA LEU A 4 16.19 4.28 -5.29
C LEU A 4 17.41 3.57 -4.66
N ALA A 5 18.60 4.20 -4.71
CA ALA A 5 19.80 3.63 -4.11
C ALA A 5 19.70 3.55 -2.58
N ASP A 6 19.13 4.58 -1.94
CA ASP A 6 18.88 4.57 -0.50
C ASP A 6 17.86 3.48 -0.10
N ALA A 7 16.78 3.36 -0.86
CA ALA A 7 15.79 2.32 -0.63
C ALA A 7 16.38 0.91 -0.79
N PHE A 8 17.25 0.71 -1.77
CA PHE A 8 17.91 -0.58 -2.00
C PHE A 8 18.98 -0.90 -0.97
N ALA A 9 19.60 0.09 -0.36
CA ALA A 9 20.51 -0.14 0.76
C ALA A 9 19.81 -0.78 1.99
N THR A 10 18.50 -0.65 2.10
CA THR A 10 17.71 -1.30 3.16
C THR A 10 17.39 -2.76 2.88
N ILE A 11 17.49 -3.19 1.61
CA ILE A 11 17.10 -4.53 1.15
C ILE A 11 18.37 -5.26 0.69
N ASN A 12 18.73 -6.33 1.36
CA ASN A 12 19.90 -7.14 0.97
C ASN A 12 19.47 -8.37 0.15
N ASP A 13 18.83 -8.12 -1.02
CA ASP A 13 18.38 -9.16 -1.94
C ASP A 13 18.53 -8.70 -3.39
N PRO A 14 19.60 -9.10 -4.09
CA PRO A 14 19.84 -8.69 -5.48
C PRO A 14 18.74 -9.10 -6.46
N ARG A 15 18.07 -10.23 -6.23
CA ARG A 15 16.99 -10.73 -7.09
C ARG A 15 15.77 -9.79 -6.99
N ALA A 16 15.34 -9.46 -5.78
CA ALA A 16 14.25 -8.53 -5.55
C ALA A 16 14.61 -7.10 -6.01
N GLN A 17 15.84 -6.63 -5.75
CA GLN A 17 16.33 -5.33 -6.23
C GLN A 17 16.24 -5.20 -7.75
N ASN A 18 16.61 -6.25 -8.51
CA ASN A 18 16.52 -6.25 -9.97
C ASN A 18 15.06 -6.13 -10.45
N VAL A 19 14.15 -6.88 -9.82
CA VAL A 19 12.71 -6.78 -10.15
C VAL A 19 12.19 -5.39 -9.83
N LEU A 20 12.42 -4.89 -8.61
CA LEU A 20 11.97 -3.57 -8.17
C LEU A 20 12.54 -2.44 -9.03
N SER A 21 13.83 -2.50 -9.42
CA SER A 21 14.45 -1.51 -10.31
C SER A 21 13.70 -1.39 -11.63
N ARG A 22 13.41 -2.53 -12.26
CA ARG A 22 12.65 -2.58 -13.51
C ARG A 22 11.23 -2.02 -13.33
N LEU A 23 10.55 -2.36 -12.23
CA LEU A 23 9.20 -1.92 -11.96
C LEU A 23 9.13 -0.40 -11.70
N HIS A 24 10.06 0.15 -10.91
CA HIS A 24 10.16 1.59 -10.67
C HIS A 24 10.46 2.36 -11.97
N GLN A 25 11.41 1.88 -12.80
CA GLN A 25 11.67 2.48 -14.11
C GLN A 25 10.43 2.47 -15.02
N HIS A 26 9.62 1.40 -14.96
CA HIS A 26 8.37 1.33 -15.71
C HIS A 26 7.35 2.36 -15.20
N ALA A 27 7.20 2.50 -13.88
CA ALA A 27 6.33 3.51 -13.26
C ALA A 27 6.75 4.92 -13.67
N ASP A 28 8.05 5.24 -13.63
CA ASP A 28 8.58 6.54 -14.00
C ASP A 28 8.26 6.93 -15.44
N ARG A 29 8.32 5.97 -16.37
CA ARG A 29 7.96 6.20 -17.79
C ARG A 29 6.48 6.55 -17.98
N GLN A 30 5.62 6.21 -17.03
CA GLN A 30 4.18 6.52 -17.08
C GLN A 30 3.80 7.79 -16.34
N ASN A 31 4.72 8.43 -15.60
CA ASN A 31 4.42 9.61 -14.79
C ASN A 31 3.73 10.74 -15.56
N LEU A 32 4.13 11.00 -16.81
CA LEU A 32 3.48 11.99 -17.66
C LEU A 32 2.02 11.64 -17.99
N ARG A 33 1.73 10.35 -18.22
CA ARG A 33 0.35 9.87 -18.46
C ARG A 33 -0.48 10.00 -17.20
N LEU A 34 0.09 9.64 -16.04
CA LEU A 34 -0.56 9.78 -14.74
C LEU A 34 -0.91 11.24 -14.45
N VAL A 35 0.07 12.15 -14.59
CA VAL A 35 -0.16 13.60 -14.44
C VAL A 35 -1.25 14.07 -15.38
N GLY A 36 -1.21 13.68 -16.65
CA GLY A 36 -2.22 14.04 -17.65
C GLY A 36 -3.65 13.65 -17.26
N ARG A 37 -3.82 12.49 -16.57
CA ARG A 37 -5.14 12.05 -16.07
C ARG A 37 -5.67 12.93 -14.93
N PHE A 38 -4.78 13.57 -14.15
CA PHE A 38 -5.15 14.47 -13.06
C PHE A 38 -5.25 15.95 -13.47
N VAL A 39 -4.73 16.36 -14.61
CA VAL A 39 -4.84 17.76 -15.10
C VAL A 39 -6.28 18.29 -15.04
N PRO A 40 -7.32 17.59 -15.51
CA PRO A 40 -8.69 18.07 -15.41
C PRO A 40 -9.21 18.21 -13.96
N GLN A 41 -8.52 17.63 -12.99
CA GLN A 41 -8.87 17.66 -11.58
C GLN A 41 -8.12 18.75 -10.80
N LEU A 42 -7.17 19.47 -11.42
CA LEU A 42 -6.38 20.52 -10.77
C LEU A 42 -7.24 21.55 -10.01
N PRO A 43 -8.37 22.07 -10.54
CA PRO A 43 -9.21 23.00 -9.77
C PRO A 43 -9.74 22.41 -8.46
N ARG A 44 -10.06 21.09 -8.44
CA ARG A 44 -10.51 20.39 -7.23
C ARG A 44 -9.39 20.16 -6.25
N LEU A 45 -8.22 19.76 -6.74
CA LEU A 45 -7.01 19.56 -5.93
C LEU A 45 -6.58 20.86 -5.25
N LEU A 46 -6.52 21.97 -6.00
CA LEU A 46 -6.16 23.29 -5.48
C LEU A 46 -7.18 23.82 -4.47
N SER A 47 -8.49 23.56 -4.70
CA SER A 47 -9.56 23.96 -3.79
C SER A 47 -9.79 22.97 -2.65
N ARG A 48 -8.96 21.93 -2.52
CA ARG A 48 -9.07 20.86 -1.52
C ARG A 48 -10.47 20.21 -1.48
N ARG A 49 -11.06 20.00 -2.65
CA ARG A 49 -12.35 19.31 -2.80
C ARG A 49 -12.12 17.84 -3.14
N ARG A 50 -13.03 16.98 -2.71
CA ARG A 50 -13.02 15.54 -3.04
C ARG A 50 -13.03 15.32 -4.54
N LEU A 51 -12.27 14.33 -4.99
CA LEU A 51 -12.19 13.93 -6.38
C LEU A 51 -13.37 13.01 -6.77
N PRO A 52 -13.78 13.01 -8.05
CA PRO A 52 -14.84 12.12 -8.53
C PRO A 52 -14.29 10.70 -8.80
N TRP A 53 -13.89 9.97 -7.75
CA TRP A 53 -13.21 8.68 -7.84
C TRP A 53 -13.96 7.66 -8.69
N GLN A 54 -15.28 7.58 -8.60
CA GLN A 54 -16.08 6.67 -9.43
C GLN A 54 -15.85 6.86 -10.94
N ARG A 55 -15.47 8.08 -11.38
CA ARG A 55 -15.15 8.38 -12.78
C ARG A 55 -13.65 8.25 -13.09
N LEU A 56 -12.80 8.39 -12.09
CA LEU A 56 -11.34 8.34 -12.23
C LEU A 56 -10.81 6.91 -12.19
N GLU A 57 -11.31 6.06 -11.31
CA GLU A 57 -10.85 4.69 -11.12
C GLU A 57 -10.77 3.88 -12.42
N PRO A 58 -11.81 3.85 -13.28
CA PRO A 58 -11.72 3.14 -14.55
C PRO A 58 -10.63 3.70 -15.49
N ARG A 59 -10.34 5.01 -15.38
CA ARG A 59 -9.28 5.67 -16.16
C ARG A 59 -7.88 5.46 -15.61
N LEU A 60 -7.75 4.99 -14.39
CA LEU A 60 -6.49 4.71 -13.72
C LEU A 60 -6.18 3.21 -13.67
N SER A 61 -7.15 2.36 -14.09
CA SER A 61 -7.01 0.91 -14.05
C SER A 61 -5.89 0.38 -14.95
N ASP A 62 -5.58 1.06 -16.05
CA ASP A 62 -4.50 0.73 -16.98
C ASP A 62 -3.12 1.26 -16.55
N LEU A 63 -3.07 2.12 -15.54
CA LEU A 63 -1.83 2.74 -15.12
C LEU A 63 -1.07 1.91 -14.08
N PHE A 64 0.24 1.99 -14.20
CA PHE A 64 1.17 1.40 -13.24
C PHE A 64 1.30 2.33 -12.02
N LEU A 65 0.40 2.13 -11.04
CA LEU A 65 0.46 2.87 -9.79
C LEU A 65 1.41 2.12 -8.85
N ALA A 66 2.55 2.71 -8.59
CA ALA A 66 3.58 2.15 -7.73
C ALA A 66 3.84 3.06 -6.53
N LEU A 67 4.05 2.45 -5.38
CA LEU A 67 4.61 3.12 -4.22
C LEU A 67 6.03 3.59 -4.56
N ASP A 68 6.41 4.80 -4.16
CA ASP A 68 7.78 5.26 -4.41
C ASP A 68 8.81 4.44 -3.60
N PRO A 69 10.09 4.40 -4.04
CA PRO A 69 11.11 3.57 -3.41
C PRO A 69 11.30 3.83 -1.91
N ALA A 70 11.25 5.10 -1.47
CA ALA A 70 11.45 5.46 -0.07
C ALA A 70 10.31 4.98 0.81
N ASN A 71 9.06 5.09 0.32
CA ASN A 71 7.89 4.55 1.02
C ASN A 71 7.89 3.01 1.02
N GLY A 72 8.37 2.37 -0.05
CA GLY A 72 8.58 0.92 -0.08
C GLY A 72 9.58 0.47 0.99
N ALA A 73 10.73 1.13 1.08
CA ALA A 73 11.73 0.88 2.12
C ALA A 73 11.17 1.15 3.54
N LEU A 74 10.37 2.20 3.72
CA LEU A 74 9.70 2.47 4.98
C LEU A 74 8.77 1.31 5.37
N CYS A 75 7.96 0.80 4.44
CA CYS A 75 7.08 -0.35 4.67
C CYS A 75 7.90 -1.59 5.09
N TYR A 76 9.00 -1.87 4.39
CA TYR A 76 9.91 -2.95 4.77
C TYR A 76 10.44 -2.76 6.19
N LEU A 77 11.00 -1.60 6.53
CA LEU A 77 11.60 -1.34 7.84
C LEU A 77 10.56 -1.39 8.97
N LEU A 78 9.35 -0.85 8.76
CA LEU A 78 8.25 -0.94 9.72
C LEU A 78 7.83 -2.39 9.95
N ALA A 79 7.61 -3.16 8.90
CA ALA A 79 7.27 -4.57 9.01
C ALA A 79 8.39 -5.38 9.70
N ARG A 80 9.67 -5.03 9.46
CA ARG A 80 10.82 -5.62 10.16
C ARG A 80 10.83 -5.28 11.65
N SER A 81 10.62 -4.01 12.01
CA SER A 81 10.62 -3.54 13.40
C SER A 81 9.50 -4.16 14.24
N LEU A 82 8.35 -4.40 13.60
CA LEU A 82 7.19 -5.08 14.20
C LEU A 82 7.37 -6.60 14.30
N ARG A 83 8.40 -7.18 13.68
CA ARG A 83 8.51 -8.63 13.42
C ARG A 83 7.22 -9.17 12.79
N ALA A 84 6.64 -8.39 11.87
CA ALA A 84 5.37 -8.70 11.25
C ALA A 84 5.42 -10.05 10.51
N ARG A 85 4.42 -10.88 10.73
CA ARG A 85 4.22 -12.17 10.07
C ARG A 85 2.94 -12.21 9.26
N GLN A 86 1.90 -11.49 9.69
CA GLN A 86 0.64 -11.36 8.98
C GLN A 86 0.44 -9.92 8.54
N VAL A 87 0.51 -9.72 7.24
CA VAL A 87 0.41 -8.41 6.61
C VAL A 87 -0.78 -8.39 5.65
N VAL A 88 -1.60 -7.37 5.72
CA VAL A 88 -2.66 -7.11 4.73
C VAL A 88 -2.27 -5.90 3.90
N GLU A 89 -2.45 -6.00 2.59
CA GLU A 89 -2.25 -4.91 1.65
C GLU A 89 -3.53 -4.66 0.86
N PHE A 90 -4.04 -3.45 0.93
CA PHE A 90 -5.12 -2.98 0.06
C PHE A 90 -4.53 -2.12 -1.06
N GLY A 91 -4.64 -2.61 -2.30
CA GLY A 91 -4.10 -1.95 -3.49
C GLY A 91 -2.75 -2.53 -3.93
N THR A 92 -2.70 -3.81 -4.26
CA THR A 92 -1.49 -4.52 -4.72
C THR A 92 -0.96 -3.97 -6.05
N SER A 93 -1.84 -3.53 -6.96
CA SER A 93 -1.46 -3.08 -8.30
C SER A 93 -0.53 -4.09 -8.98
N PHE A 94 0.67 -3.72 -9.37
CA PHE A 94 1.66 -4.61 -10.01
C PHE A 94 2.63 -5.28 -9.01
N GLY A 95 2.38 -5.18 -7.69
CA GLY A 95 3.10 -5.91 -6.66
C GLY A 95 4.39 -5.24 -6.16
N VAL A 96 4.61 -3.96 -6.42
CA VAL A 96 5.84 -3.26 -5.95
C VAL A 96 5.91 -3.26 -4.43
N SER A 97 4.91 -2.72 -3.74
CA SER A 97 4.81 -2.71 -2.28
C SER A 97 4.74 -4.11 -1.69
N THR A 98 4.04 -5.02 -2.39
CA THR A 98 3.94 -6.43 -2.01
C THR A 98 5.32 -7.09 -1.90
N ILE A 99 6.24 -6.80 -2.84
CA ILE A 99 7.63 -7.33 -2.79
C ILE A 99 8.36 -6.81 -1.55
N TYR A 100 8.29 -5.51 -1.21
CA TYR A 100 8.90 -4.97 -0.01
C TYR A 100 8.35 -5.62 1.27
N LEU A 101 7.04 -5.81 1.34
CA LEU A 101 6.38 -6.45 2.47
C LEU A 101 6.73 -7.93 2.58
N ALA A 102 6.76 -8.66 1.46
CA ALA A 102 7.13 -10.08 1.42
C ALA A 102 8.58 -10.32 1.81
N LEU A 103 9.51 -9.42 1.42
CA LEU A 103 10.88 -9.44 1.90
C LEU A 103 10.94 -9.31 3.42
N ALA A 104 10.19 -8.36 3.99
CA ALA A 104 10.17 -8.17 5.44
C ALA A 104 9.63 -9.40 6.18
N VAL A 105 8.54 -9.98 5.68
CA VAL A 105 7.94 -11.21 6.25
C VAL A 105 8.92 -12.39 6.16
N ARG A 106 9.57 -12.60 5.02
CA ARG A 106 10.62 -13.61 4.86
C ARG A 106 11.75 -13.43 5.89
N ASP A 107 12.26 -12.20 5.98
CA ASP A 107 13.42 -11.87 6.84
C ASP A 107 13.03 -11.86 8.34
N ASN A 108 11.74 -11.89 8.67
CA ASN A 108 11.20 -12.11 10.01
C ASN A 108 11.05 -13.60 10.37
N GLY A 109 11.47 -14.51 9.48
CA GLY A 109 11.37 -15.95 9.70
C GLY A 109 10.07 -16.57 9.17
N GLY A 110 9.38 -15.90 8.24
CA GLY A 110 8.19 -16.39 7.57
C GLY A 110 6.89 -15.76 8.06
N GLY A 111 5.82 -16.06 7.34
CA GLY A 111 4.47 -15.49 7.50
C GLY A 111 3.82 -15.28 6.15
N ARG A 112 2.87 -14.34 6.05
CA ARG A 112 2.10 -14.11 4.83
C ARG A 112 1.77 -12.65 4.61
N VAL A 113 1.86 -12.21 3.37
CA VAL A 113 1.28 -10.96 2.85
C VAL A 113 0.02 -11.32 2.07
N ILE A 114 -1.13 -10.81 2.50
CA ILE A 114 -2.41 -10.93 1.80
C ILE A 114 -2.63 -9.62 1.05
N GLY A 115 -2.34 -9.62 -0.24
CA GLY A 115 -2.58 -8.50 -1.14
C GLY A 115 -3.95 -8.58 -1.80
N THR A 116 -4.57 -7.44 -2.09
CA THR A 116 -5.86 -7.37 -2.79
C THR A 116 -5.75 -6.51 -4.04
N GLU A 117 -6.26 -7.01 -5.16
CA GLU A 117 -6.27 -6.29 -6.43
C GLU A 117 -7.59 -6.58 -7.19
N MET A 118 -8.24 -5.51 -7.65
CA MET A 118 -9.54 -5.62 -8.33
C MET A 118 -9.40 -5.96 -9.82
N VAL A 119 -8.27 -5.57 -10.44
CA VAL A 119 -8.03 -5.75 -11.87
C VAL A 119 -7.30 -7.09 -12.10
N PRO A 120 -7.94 -8.08 -12.76
CA PRO A 120 -7.36 -9.43 -12.93
C PRO A 120 -5.98 -9.42 -13.57
N GLU A 121 -5.78 -8.61 -14.60
CA GLU A 121 -4.50 -8.51 -15.32
C GLU A 121 -3.38 -7.97 -14.43
N LYS A 122 -3.70 -7.03 -13.52
CA LYS A 122 -2.73 -6.53 -12.53
C LYS A 122 -2.41 -7.59 -11.49
N ALA A 123 -3.43 -8.29 -10.98
CA ALA A 123 -3.24 -9.36 -10.02
C ALA A 123 -2.32 -10.45 -10.56
N GLU A 124 -2.53 -10.89 -11.81
CA GLU A 124 -1.65 -11.90 -12.46
C GLU A 124 -0.23 -11.37 -12.68
N ARG A 125 -0.09 -10.11 -13.11
CA ARG A 125 1.23 -9.48 -13.24
C ARG A 125 1.94 -9.36 -11.90
N ALA A 126 1.22 -9.01 -10.84
CA ALA A 126 1.79 -8.95 -9.49
C ALA A 126 2.28 -10.33 -9.03
N ARG A 127 1.49 -11.41 -9.25
CA ARG A 127 1.92 -12.79 -8.97
C ARG A 127 3.19 -13.16 -9.73
N GLN A 128 3.29 -12.76 -11.02
CA GLN A 128 4.50 -12.97 -11.82
C GLN A 128 5.71 -12.25 -11.21
N HIS A 129 5.60 -10.96 -10.88
CA HIS A 129 6.70 -10.19 -10.31
C HIS A 129 7.14 -10.74 -8.94
N VAL A 130 6.21 -11.20 -8.12
CA VAL A 130 6.49 -11.86 -6.83
C VAL A 130 7.26 -13.17 -7.05
N ARG A 131 6.86 -14.00 -8.05
CA ARG A 131 7.60 -15.22 -8.44
C ARG A 131 9.01 -14.88 -8.95
N GLU A 132 9.15 -13.87 -9.80
CA GLU A 132 10.44 -13.40 -10.30
C GLU A 132 11.35 -12.93 -9.15
N ALA A 133 10.79 -12.34 -8.09
CA ALA A 133 11.52 -11.97 -6.89
C ALA A 133 11.82 -13.17 -5.94
N GLY A 134 11.25 -14.36 -6.20
CA GLY A 134 11.42 -15.56 -5.37
C GLY A 134 10.67 -15.51 -4.04
N LEU A 135 9.53 -14.83 -4.02
CA LEU A 135 8.77 -14.54 -2.80
C LEU A 135 7.36 -15.15 -2.80
N GLU A 136 7.04 -16.00 -3.78
CA GLU A 136 5.70 -16.57 -3.97
C GLU A 136 5.14 -17.30 -2.75
N GLN A 137 6.01 -17.97 -1.99
CA GLN A 137 5.59 -18.71 -0.79
C GLN A 137 5.11 -17.80 0.36
N TYR A 138 5.45 -16.51 0.33
CA TYR A 138 5.09 -15.52 1.35
C TYR A 138 3.91 -14.63 0.96
N VAL A 139 3.33 -14.81 -0.25
CA VAL A 139 2.33 -13.90 -0.78
C VAL A 139 1.10 -14.65 -1.26
N GLU A 140 -0.06 -14.14 -0.86
CA GLU A 140 -1.37 -14.50 -1.39
C GLU A 140 -2.01 -13.26 -2.01
N ILE A 141 -2.27 -13.25 -3.32
CA ILE A 141 -2.97 -12.14 -3.97
C ILE A 141 -4.41 -12.57 -4.23
N ARG A 142 -5.32 -11.91 -3.53
CA ARG A 142 -6.77 -12.08 -3.64
C ARG A 142 -7.31 -11.11 -4.69
N GLU A 143 -7.81 -11.68 -5.76
CA GLU A 143 -8.41 -10.93 -6.86
C GLU A 143 -9.88 -10.59 -6.56
N GLY A 144 -10.27 -9.35 -6.82
CA GLY A 144 -11.62 -8.86 -6.64
C GLY A 144 -11.75 -7.71 -5.66
N ASN A 145 -12.99 -7.45 -5.25
CA ASN A 145 -13.31 -6.39 -4.30
C ASN A 145 -12.75 -6.70 -2.91
N ALA A 146 -11.88 -5.84 -2.39
CA ALA A 146 -11.27 -6.01 -1.07
C ALA A 146 -12.29 -6.18 0.06
N LEU A 147 -13.46 -5.53 -0.03
CA LEU A 147 -14.54 -5.66 0.96
C LEU A 147 -15.22 -7.05 0.96
N GLU A 148 -14.91 -7.86 -0.02
CA GLU A 148 -15.37 -9.26 -0.11
C GLU A 148 -14.23 -10.21 0.19
N THR A 149 -13.07 -9.98 -0.45
CA THR A 149 -11.93 -10.88 -0.38
C THR A 149 -11.21 -10.85 0.98
N LEU A 150 -11.36 -9.78 1.78
CA LEU A 150 -10.81 -9.66 3.13
C LEU A 150 -11.80 -10.05 4.25
N ARG A 151 -12.98 -10.59 3.94
CA ARG A 151 -13.94 -11.04 4.98
C ARG A 151 -13.40 -12.18 5.84
N GLU A 152 -12.55 -13.02 5.27
CA GLU A 152 -11.96 -14.16 5.96
C GLU A 152 -10.50 -13.88 6.30
N LEU A 153 -10.28 -13.24 7.44
CA LEU A 153 -8.98 -13.04 8.07
C LEU A 153 -8.95 -13.88 9.36
N HIS A 154 -8.08 -14.89 9.41
CA HIS A 154 -8.08 -15.87 10.49
C HIS A 154 -7.01 -15.63 11.53
N GLU A 155 -5.93 -14.93 11.19
CA GLU A 155 -4.80 -14.70 12.09
C GLU A 155 -4.67 -13.21 12.46
N PRO A 156 -4.11 -12.91 13.65
CA PRO A 156 -3.90 -11.53 14.05
C PRO A 156 -3.00 -10.78 13.07
N ILE A 157 -3.47 -9.64 12.58
CA ILE A 157 -2.76 -8.79 11.62
C ILE A 157 -1.75 -7.91 12.35
N ASP A 158 -0.51 -7.92 11.87
CA ASP A 158 0.60 -7.11 12.39
C ASP A 158 0.72 -5.76 11.68
N PHE A 159 0.43 -5.75 10.38
CA PHE A 159 0.61 -4.56 9.53
C PHE A 159 -0.46 -4.51 8.44
N LEU A 160 -1.08 -3.34 8.27
CA LEU A 160 -1.97 -3.01 7.16
C LEU A 160 -1.34 -1.90 6.32
N LEU A 161 -1.00 -2.18 5.07
CA LEU A 161 -0.77 -1.15 4.06
C LEU A 161 -2.08 -0.86 3.35
N ASN A 162 -2.60 0.35 3.56
CA ASN A 162 -3.90 0.79 3.03
C ASN A 162 -3.67 1.84 1.93
N ASP A 163 -3.34 1.39 0.72
CA ASP A 163 -2.87 2.24 -0.38
C ASP A 163 -3.70 2.09 -1.68
N GLY A 164 -4.90 1.57 -1.57
CA GLY A 164 -5.85 1.50 -2.67
C GLY A 164 -6.62 2.81 -2.90
N PHE A 165 -7.73 2.76 -3.64
CA PHE A 165 -8.52 3.95 -3.93
C PHE A 165 -9.12 4.57 -2.67
N PRO A 166 -9.04 5.92 -2.51
CA PRO A 166 -9.39 6.64 -1.28
C PRO A 166 -10.78 6.33 -0.72
N ARG A 167 -11.77 6.13 -1.56
CA ARG A 167 -13.15 5.83 -1.12
C ARG A 167 -13.30 4.51 -0.36
N PHE A 168 -12.33 3.60 -0.48
CA PHE A 168 -12.35 2.30 0.18
C PHE A 168 -11.42 2.22 1.40
N THR A 169 -10.53 3.21 1.61
CA THR A 169 -9.53 3.14 2.68
C THR A 169 -10.17 3.03 4.07
N LEU A 170 -11.21 3.81 4.36
CA LEU A 170 -11.90 3.69 5.65
C LEU A 170 -12.68 2.37 5.78
N PRO A 171 -13.52 1.95 4.82
CA PRO A 171 -14.18 0.65 4.88
C PRO A 171 -13.23 -0.52 5.06
N VAL A 172 -12.10 -0.54 4.36
CA VAL A 172 -11.08 -1.59 4.51
C VAL A 172 -10.45 -1.54 5.90
N LEU A 173 -10.07 -0.36 6.41
CA LEU A 173 -9.54 -0.25 7.77
C LEU A 173 -10.55 -0.78 8.79
N GLN A 174 -11.82 -0.39 8.70
CA GLN A 174 -12.87 -0.83 9.62
C GLN A 174 -13.07 -2.36 9.59
N MET A 175 -12.92 -2.98 8.43
CA MET A 175 -12.98 -4.44 8.27
C MET A 175 -11.76 -5.14 8.88
N VAL A 176 -10.56 -4.61 8.68
CA VAL A 176 -9.30 -5.21 9.16
C VAL A 176 -9.04 -4.92 10.63
N ALA A 177 -9.46 -3.76 11.14
CA ALA A 177 -9.15 -3.30 12.50
C ALA A 177 -9.52 -4.27 13.63
N PRO A 178 -10.64 -5.03 13.59
CA PRO A 178 -10.94 -6.05 14.60
C PRO A 178 -9.94 -7.20 14.65
N HIS A 179 -9.27 -7.48 13.53
CA HIS A 179 -8.26 -8.53 13.41
C HIS A 179 -6.83 -8.03 13.72
N MET A 180 -6.62 -6.72 13.87
CA MET A 180 -5.32 -6.17 14.20
C MET A 180 -4.99 -6.37 15.67
N ARG A 181 -3.81 -6.95 15.97
CA ARG A 181 -3.34 -7.07 17.36
C ARG A 181 -2.95 -5.71 17.94
N ARG A 182 -2.84 -5.64 19.26
CA ARG A 182 -2.26 -4.46 19.92
C ARG A 182 -0.83 -4.23 19.43
N GLY A 183 -0.50 -2.97 19.16
CA GLY A 183 0.77 -2.55 18.57
C GLY A 183 0.90 -2.78 17.07
N ALA A 184 -0.12 -3.35 16.40
CA ALA A 184 -0.15 -3.43 14.94
C ALA A 184 -0.20 -2.04 14.32
N VAL A 185 0.35 -1.93 13.11
CA VAL A 185 0.42 -0.65 12.37
C VAL A 185 -0.54 -0.68 11.19
N ALA A 186 -1.27 0.42 10.99
CA ALA A 186 -1.95 0.75 9.75
C ALA A 186 -1.29 1.98 9.12
N LEU A 187 -0.82 1.85 7.87
CA LEU A 187 -0.25 2.94 7.08
C LEU A 187 -1.15 3.21 5.88
N CYS A 188 -1.74 4.41 5.83
CA CYS A 188 -2.51 4.85 4.67
C CYS A 188 -1.62 5.72 3.77
N GLY A 189 -1.01 5.12 2.74
CA GLY A 189 0.08 5.71 1.96
C GLY A 189 -0.33 6.96 1.17
N ASN A 190 -1.53 7.01 0.61
CA ASN A 190 -1.99 8.08 -0.26
C ASN A 190 -2.80 9.20 0.47
N ALA A 191 -2.96 9.13 1.79
CA ALA A 191 -3.72 10.13 2.56
C ALA A 191 -3.10 11.54 2.48
N ALA A 192 -1.80 11.65 2.26
CA ALA A 192 -1.13 12.93 2.06
C ALA A 192 -1.36 13.54 0.67
N LEU A 193 -1.55 12.69 -0.36
CA LEU A 193 -1.79 13.12 -1.74
C LEU A 193 -3.22 13.64 -1.93
N PHE A 194 -4.19 12.98 -1.28
CA PHE A 194 -5.61 13.27 -1.43
C PHE A 194 -6.26 13.56 -0.07
N PRO A 195 -5.85 14.62 0.63
CA PRO A 195 -6.28 14.87 2.01
C PRO A 195 -7.79 15.09 2.14
N ALA A 196 -8.43 15.72 1.14
CA ALA A 196 -9.88 15.93 1.15
C ALA A 196 -10.67 14.60 1.04
N ASP A 197 -10.10 13.60 0.36
CA ASP A 197 -10.72 12.30 0.15
C ASP A 197 -10.53 11.37 1.36
N HIS A 198 -9.55 11.67 2.23
CA HIS A 198 -9.24 10.88 3.42
C HIS A 198 -9.70 11.52 4.75
N VAL A 199 -10.49 12.59 4.71
CA VAL A 199 -10.98 13.26 5.93
C VAL A 199 -11.70 12.26 6.86
N ASP A 200 -12.56 11.41 6.30
CA ASP A 200 -13.32 10.45 7.09
C ASP A 200 -12.40 9.37 7.70
N TYR A 201 -11.41 8.90 6.93
CA TYR A 201 -10.37 7.97 7.42
C TYR A 201 -9.57 8.58 8.57
N VAL A 202 -9.05 9.79 8.38
CA VAL A 202 -8.19 10.47 9.36
C VAL A 202 -8.98 10.78 10.63
N ASN A 203 -10.22 11.27 10.52
CA ASN A 203 -11.07 11.53 11.68
C ASN A 203 -11.36 10.24 12.45
N TRP A 204 -11.68 9.15 11.75
CA TRP A 204 -11.97 7.87 12.40
C TRP A 204 -10.74 7.29 13.12
N VAL A 205 -9.57 7.28 12.48
CA VAL A 205 -8.37 6.68 13.05
C VAL A 205 -7.76 7.52 14.19
N ARG A 206 -8.05 8.82 14.21
CA ARG A 206 -7.62 9.73 15.29
C ARG A 206 -8.60 9.82 16.46
N ASP A 207 -9.82 9.31 16.30
CA ASP A 207 -10.76 9.19 17.41
C ASP A 207 -10.27 8.08 18.37
N PRO A 208 -9.98 8.42 19.65
CA PRO A 208 -9.49 7.46 20.64
C PRO A 208 -10.42 6.26 20.87
N GLN A 209 -11.74 6.43 20.64
CA GLN A 209 -12.74 5.39 20.80
C GLN A 209 -12.56 4.23 19.82
N ASN A 210 -11.93 4.47 18.67
CA ASN A 210 -11.63 3.44 17.67
C ASN A 210 -10.35 2.64 17.96
N GLY A 211 -9.68 2.94 19.09
CA GLY A 211 -8.55 2.15 19.58
C GLY A 211 -7.27 2.30 18.74
N PHE A 212 -7.02 3.48 18.18
CA PHE A 212 -5.77 3.81 17.50
C PHE A 212 -5.09 5.05 18.10
N ARG A 213 -3.78 5.15 17.89
CA ARG A 213 -3.00 6.38 18.03
C ARG A 213 -2.41 6.70 16.67
N SER A 214 -2.67 7.89 16.15
CA SER A 214 -2.39 8.22 14.77
C SER A 214 -1.77 9.58 14.60
N MET A 215 -0.89 9.69 13.60
CA MET A 215 -0.32 10.96 13.16
C MET A 215 -0.02 10.93 11.66
N ARG A 216 -0.01 12.09 11.05
CA ARG A 216 0.53 12.25 9.71
C ARG A 216 2.05 12.19 9.75
N LEU A 217 2.64 11.36 8.89
CA LEU A 217 4.09 11.33 8.74
C LEU A 217 4.60 12.63 8.09
N PRO A 218 5.68 13.23 8.60
CA PRO A 218 6.21 14.49 8.07
C PRO A 218 7.02 14.31 6.78
N MET A 219 7.02 13.13 6.20
CA MET A 219 7.75 12.81 4.96
C MET A 219 6.92 13.19 3.74
N LYS A 220 7.63 13.50 2.64
CA LYS A 220 7.01 13.77 1.34
C LYS A 220 6.31 12.48 0.85
N LEU A 221 5.04 12.59 0.44
CA LEU A 221 4.19 11.47 0.01
C LEU A 221 3.90 10.39 1.08
N ALA A 222 4.37 10.58 2.32
CA ALA A 222 3.97 9.72 3.42
C ALA A 222 2.55 10.03 3.86
N GLY A 223 1.84 9.01 4.28
CA GLY A 223 0.43 9.09 4.62
C GLY A 223 0.14 9.27 6.11
N GLU A 224 -0.97 8.72 6.54
CA GLU A 224 -1.37 8.64 7.94
C GLU A 224 -0.83 7.35 8.55
N PHE A 225 -0.03 7.47 9.60
CA PHE A 225 0.55 6.36 10.36
C PHE A 225 -0.24 6.16 11.65
N SER A 226 -0.70 4.94 11.87
CA SER A 226 -1.58 4.62 12.98
C SER A 226 -1.14 3.34 13.67
N VAL A 227 -1.19 3.32 14.99
CA VAL A 227 -0.86 2.16 15.83
C VAL A 227 -2.10 1.74 16.61
N LYS A 228 -2.44 0.44 16.57
CA LYS A 228 -3.52 -0.16 17.35
C LYS A 228 -3.16 -0.11 18.85
N ALA A 229 -4.02 0.49 19.67
CA ALA A 229 -3.79 0.68 21.12
C ALA A 229 -4.03 -0.57 21.94
#